data_5b57d1740288e4d3d61b1c7f485c4d8a
#
_entry.id   5b57d1740288e4d3d61b1c7f485c4d8a
#
_cell.length_a   1.000
_cell.length_b   1.000
_cell.length_c   1.000
_cell.angle_alpha   90.00
_cell.angle_beta   90.00
_cell.angle_gamma   90.00
#
_symmetry.space_group_name_H-M   'P 1'
#
loop_
_entity.id
_entity.type
_entity.pdbx_description
1 polymer ?
#
loop_
_entity_poly.entity_id
_entity_poly.type
_entity_poly.pdbx_seq_one_letter_code
_entity_poly.pdbx_strand_id
1 'polypeptide(L)'
;MLTDSRIVLPRPTRPLTFTGLMTLYESNYVRLGWLLPDLQSLDAQRVSSPDTDLPLHARLLDRARYTTTIHLTYFFADESGRVADPDLTVRVYHDARLAEAMCCTGHHRHHALKDCVTPAGNELGLRWARNTMLNKWLEYCVDLGHELGSNTEIHALSA
;
A
#
# COMPACT_ATOMS: atom_id res chain seq x y z
N MET A 1 13.97 18.85 -6.61
CA MET A 1 12.71 19.44 -7.00
C MET A 1 11.79 18.41 -7.59
N LEU A 2 10.72 18.21 -6.94
CA LEU A 2 9.76 17.20 -7.32
C LEU A 2 8.99 17.71 -8.53
N THR A 3 9.30 17.16 -9.67
CA THR A 3 8.36 17.23 -10.77
C THR A 3 7.13 16.46 -10.32
N ASP A 4 6.01 17.12 -10.26
CA ASP A 4 4.72 16.53 -10.03
C ASP A 4 4.36 15.57 -11.18
N SER A 5 5.04 14.46 -11.22
CA SER A 5 4.60 13.32 -12.00
C SER A 5 3.48 12.60 -11.23
N ARG A 6 2.56 13.37 -10.66
CA ARG A 6 1.34 12.79 -10.16
C ARG A 6 0.63 12.21 -11.36
N ILE A 7 0.70 10.91 -11.49
CA ILE A 7 -0.20 10.21 -12.39
C ILE A 7 -1.59 10.47 -11.81
N VAL A 8 -2.19 11.55 -12.27
CA VAL A 8 -3.59 11.78 -12.02
C VAL A 8 -4.30 10.66 -12.75
N LEU A 9 -4.81 9.70 -11.99
CA LEU A 9 -5.72 8.72 -12.58
C LEU A 9 -6.78 9.51 -13.31
N PRO A 10 -7.00 9.29 -14.59
CA PRO A 10 -8.16 9.86 -15.24
C PRO A 10 -9.36 9.45 -14.41
N ARG A 11 -10.15 10.43 -13.97
CA ARG A 11 -11.37 10.12 -13.26
C ARG A 11 -12.15 9.16 -14.13
N PRO A 12 -12.38 7.93 -13.68
CA PRO A 12 -13.15 7.01 -14.51
C PRO A 12 -14.51 7.63 -14.73
N THR A 13 -14.87 7.83 -15.97
CA THR A 13 -16.17 8.34 -16.36
C THR A 13 -17.30 7.42 -15.89
N ARG A 14 -16.96 6.18 -15.51
CA ARG A 14 -17.84 5.20 -14.87
C ARG A 14 -17.06 4.51 -13.76
N PRO A 15 -17.29 4.85 -12.48
CA PRO A 15 -16.76 4.10 -11.37
C PRO A 15 -17.24 2.64 -11.43
N LEU A 16 -16.43 1.71 -10.91
CA LEU A 16 -16.74 0.29 -10.77
C LEU A 16 -16.74 -0.50 -12.09
N THR A 17 -16.04 -0.05 -13.13
CA THR A 17 -15.80 -0.87 -14.31
C THR A 17 -14.54 -1.73 -14.15
N PHE A 18 -14.50 -2.87 -14.84
CA PHE A 18 -13.31 -3.72 -14.86
C PHE A 18 -12.09 -2.97 -15.42
N THR A 19 -12.27 -2.22 -16.51
CA THR A 19 -11.20 -1.41 -17.11
C THR A 19 -10.68 -0.36 -16.13
N GLY A 20 -11.57 0.31 -15.41
CA GLY A 20 -11.19 1.27 -14.36
C GLY A 20 -10.44 0.61 -13.22
N LEU A 21 -10.83 -0.60 -12.83
CA LEU A 21 -10.12 -1.38 -11.82
C LEU A 21 -8.69 -1.73 -12.26
N MET A 22 -8.51 -2.13 -13.52
CA MET A 22 -7.16 -2.39 -14.06
C MET A 22 -6.29 -1.13 -14.06
N THR A 23 -6.85 0.01 -14.42
CA THR A 23 -6.15 1.31 -14.34
C THR A 23 -5.73 1.63 -12.92
N LEU A 24 -6.58 1.33 -11.95
CA LEU A 24 -6.27 1.51 -10.53
C LEU A 24 -5.12 0.59 -10.09
N TYR A 25 -5.11 -0.66 -10.53
CA TYR A 25 -4.03 -1.61 -10.23
C TYR A 25 -2.70 -1.18 -10.84
N GLU A 26 -2.71 -0.64 -12.06
CA GLU A 26 -1.50 -0.06 -12.68
C GLU A 26 -0.96 1.12 -11.87
N SER A 27 -1.83 2.01 -11.43
CA SER A 27 -1.45 3.14 -10.59
C SER A 27 -0.87 2.69 -9.24
N ASN A 28 -1.48 1.69 -8.63
CA ASN A 28 -0.96 1.10 -7.39
C ASN A 28 0.45 0.54 -7.60
N TYR A 29 0.70 -0.12 -8.73
CA TYR A 29 2.02 -0.64 -9.06
C TYR A 29 3.08 0.46 -9.18
N VAL A 30 2.77 1.54 -9.87
CA VAL A 30 3.68 2.68 -10.03
C VAL A 30 3.98 3.33 -8.67
N ARG A 31 2.94 3.59 -7.87
CA ARG A 31 3.09 4.21 -6.56
C ARG A 31 3.85 3.31 -5.58
N LEU A 32 3.59 2.02 -5.61
CA LEU A 32 4.34 1.06 -4.79
C LEU A 32 5.81 1.01 -5.20
N GLY A 33 6.12 1.15 -6.48
CA GLY A 33 7.48 1.22 -6.99
C GLY A 33 8.26 2.43 -6.48
N TRP A 34 7.61 3.53 -6.19
CA TRP A 34 8.24 4.70 -5.55
C TRP A 34 8.58 4.42 -4.09
N LEU A 35 7.73 3.68 -3.41
CA LEU A 35 7.92 3.33 -2.00
C LEU A 35 8.91 2.17 -1.81
N LEU A 36 8.83 1.18 -2.67
CA LEU A 36 9.63 -0.05 -2.66
C LEU A 36 10.29 -0.27 -4.03
N PRO A 37 11.35 0.49 -4.37
CA PRO A 37 11.98 0.35 -5.69
C PRO A 37 12.62 -1.01 -5.91
N ASP A 38 13.05 -1.69 -4.85
CA ASP A 38 13.70 -3.00 -4.91
C ASP A 38 12.80 -4.13 -4.41
N LEU A 39 11.52 -4.11 -4.77
CA LEU A 39 10.55 -5.09 -4.28
C LEU A 39 10.97 -6.54 -4.56
N GLN A 40 11.59 -6.80 -5.71
CA GLN A 40 12.03 -8.15 -6.06
C GLN A 40 13.19 -8.66 -5.19
N SER A 41 13.92 -7.76 -4.55
CA SER A 41 15.03 -8.10 -3.65
C SER A 41 14.65 -7.99 -2.16
N LEU A 42 13.38 -7.75 -1.86
CA LEU A 42 12.89 -7.75 -0.50
C LEU A 42 13.03 -9.16 0.09
N ASP A 43 13.84 -9.30 1.12
CA ASP A 43 14.16 -10.62 1.69
C ASP A 43 13.31 -11.02 2.90
N ALA A 44 13.05 -10.12 3.83
CA ALA A 44 12.24 -10.43 5.00
C ALA A 44 11.34 -9.27 5.40
N GLN A 45 11.91 -8.24 5.99
CA GLN A 45 11.17 -7.10 6.51
C GLN A 45 12.00 -5.83 6.34
N ARG A 46 11.30 -4.74 6.04
CA ARG A 46 11.88 -3.39 6.03
C ARG A 46 10.99 -2.44 6.80
N VAL A 47 11.61 -1.44 7.41
CA VAL A 47 10.91 -0.40 8.17
C VAL A 47 11.38 0.95 7.65
N SER A 48 10.45 1.83 7.39
CA SER A 48 10.71 3.23 7.05
C SER A 48 10.22 4.11 8.19
N SER A 49 11.12 4.92 8.75
CA SER A 49 10.84 5.75 9.92
C SER A 49 11.25 7.20 9.67
N PRO A 50 10.55 7.94 8.79
CA PRO A 50 10.79 9.35 8.62
C PRO A 50 10.35 10.14 9.86
N ASP A 51 10.95 11.30 10.10
CA ASP A 51 10.58 12.16 11.24
C ASP A 51 9.15 12.70 11.14
N THR A 52 8.57 12.65 9.95
CA THR A 52 7.26 13.23 9.64
C THR A 52 6.07 12.31 9.91
N ASP A 53 6.32 11.03 10.17
CA ASP A 53 5.25 10.04 10.30
C ASP A 53 5.66 8.85 11.17
N LEU A 54 4.68 8.00 11.48
CA LEU A 54 4.88 6.72 12.16
C LEU A 54 5.70 5.75 11.30
N PRO A 55 6.41 4.79 11.90
CA PRO A 55 7.12 3.77 11.13
C PRO A 55 6.18 2.95 10.25
N LEU A 56 6.53 2.84 8.98
CA LEU A 56 5.87 1.97 8.01
C LEU A 56 6.64 0.66 7.89
N HIS A 57 5.94 -0.45 8.06
CA HIS A 57 6.51 -1.79 7.99
C HIS A 57 6.10 -2.48 6.70
N ALA A 58 7.06 -3.06 6.01
CA ALA A 58 6.84 -3.93 4.86
C ALA A 58 7.46 -5.29 5.13
N ARG A 59 6.68 -6.35 4.97
CA ARG A 59 7.11 -7.72 5.19
C ARG A 59 6.77 -8.59 3.99
N LEU A 60 7.73 -9.41 3.56
CA LEU A 60 7.48 -10.42 2.53
C LEU A 60 6.62 -11.54 3.11
N LEU A 61 5.51 -11.84 2.45
CA LEU A 61 4.64 -12.97 2.79
C LEU A 61 4.87 -14.16 1.88
N ASP A 62 4.98 -13.91 0.57
CA ASP A 62 5.16 -14.95 -0.43
C ASP A 62 5.86 -14.40 -1.67
N ARG A 63 6.62 -15.25 -2.32
CA ARG A 63 7.26 -14.95 -3.59
C ARG A 63 7.16 -16.13 -4.53
N ALA A 64 6.55 -15.88 -5.68
CA ALA A 64 6.52 -16.80 -6.80
C ALA A 64 7.26 -16.18 -8.00
N ARG A 65 7.33 -16.91 -9.10
CA ARG A 65 8.11 -16.47 -10.27
C ARG A 65 7.71 -15.10 -10.80
N TYR A 66 6.43 -14.79 -10.82
CA TYR A 66 5.89 -13.55 -11.40
C TYR A 66 5.15 -12.68 -10.40
N THR A 67 5.04 -13.13 -9.15
CA THR A 67 4.29 -12.44 -8.12
C THR A 67 5.08 -12.29 -6.83
N THR A 68 4.85 -11.19 -6.15
CA THR A 68 5.33 -10.98 -4.79
C THR A 68 4.16 -10.51 -3.94
N THR A 69 3.92 -11.14 -2.80
CA THR A 69 2.90 -10.75 -1.85
C THR A 69 3.55 -10.19 -0.61
N ILE A 70 3.16 -9.00 -0.22
CA ILE A 70 3.73 -8.27 0.91
C ILE A 70 2.65 -7.84 1.88
N HIS A 71 3.07 -7.61 3.10
CA HIS A 71 2.27 -7.03 4.15
C HIS A 71 2.77 -5.62 4.43
N LEU A 72 1.90 -4.62 4.27
CA LEU A 72 2.17 -3.22 4.59
C LEU A 72 1.32 -2.80 5.76
N THR A 73 1.93 -2.23 6.78
CA THR A 73 1.19 -1.82 7.97
C THR A 73 1.86 -0.68 8.73
N TYR A 74 1.03 0.12 9.39
CA TYR A 74 1.41 0.94 10.52
C TYR A 74 1.00 0.26 11.81
N PHE A 75 1.76 0.54 12.87
CA PHE A 75 1.40 0.13 14.20
C PHE A 75 1.09 1.34 15.08
N PHE A 76 -0.10 1.35 15.64
CA PHE A 76 -0.49 2.31 16.66
C PHE A 76 -0.42 1.67 18.02
N ALA A 77 -0.02 2.46 19.02
CA ALA A 77 -0.22 2.09 20.42
C ALA A 77 -1.60 2.59 20.87
N ASP A 78 -2.42 1.71 21.41
CA ASP A 78 -3.65 2.06 22.10
C ASP A 78 -3.72 1.41 23.47
N GLU A 79 -4.82 1.60 24.20
CA GLU A 79 -5.01 1.06 25.55
C GLU A 79 -4.96 -0.48 25.60
N SER A 80 -5.27 -1.15 24.48
CA SER A 80 -5.23 -2.60 24.35
C SER A 80 -3.88 -3.15 23.89
N GLY A 81 -2.92 -2.27 23.55
CA GLY A 81 -1.60 -2.62 23.06
C GLY A 81 -1.33 -2.12 21.65
N ARG A 82 -0.52 -2.88 20.90
CA ARG A 82 -0.09 -2.53 19.55
C ARG A 82 -1.14 -2.97 18.53
N VAL A 83 -1.67 -2.03 17.74
CA VAL A 83 -2.69 -2.28 16.72
C VAL A 83 -2.13 -1.98 15.34
N ALA A 84 -2.28 -2.92 14.42
CA ALA A 84 -1.92 -2.73 13.02
C ALA A 84 -3.07 -2.05 12.26
N ASP A 85 -2.83 -0.84 11.73
CA ASP A 85 -3.83 -0.11 10.96
C ASP A 85 -3.19 1.01 10.12
N PRO A 86 -3.30 1.02 8.80
CA PRO A 86 -3.91 -0.04 8.00
C PRO A 86 -3.09 -1.32 8.02
N ASP A 87 -3.77 -2.42 7.83
CA ASP A 87 -3.19 -3.74 7.73
C ASP A 87 -3.53 -4.31 6.35
N LEU A 88 -2.56 -4.20 5.44
CA LEU A 88 -2.78 -4.45 4.03
C LEU A 88 -1.93 -5.62 3.54
N THR A 89 -2.59 -6.57 2.90
CA THR A 89 -1.91 -7.57 2.07
C THR A 89 -1.97 -7.13 0.62
N VAL A 90 -0.83 -6.93 0.00
CA VAL A 90 -0.71 -6.44 -1.37
C VAL A 90 0.00 -7.49 -2.23
N ARG A 91 -0.60 -7.85 -3.35
CA ARG A 91 0.01 -8.72 -4.34
C ARG A 91 0.44 -7.93 -5.56
N VAL A 92 1.69 -8.13 -5.96
CA VAL A 92 2.30 -7.49 -7.12
C VAL A 92 2.48 -8.52 -8.21
N TYR A 93 2.03 -8.20 -9.41
CA TYR A 93 2.20 -9.00 -10.62
C TYR A 93 3.26 -8.31 -11.48
N HIS A 94 4.49 -8.84 -11.48
CA HIS A 94 5.65 -8.17 -12.06
C HIS A 94 5.58 -8.04 -13.57
N ASP A 95 5.14 -9.09 -14.25
CA ASP A 95 5.01 -9.14 -15.70
C ASP A 95 3.88 -8.24 -16.21
N ALA A 96 2.77 -8.22 -15.51
CA ALA A 96 1.61 -7.40 -15.85
C ALA A 96 1.74 -5.94 -15.37
N ARG A 97 2.67 -5.65 -14.46
CA ARG A 97 2.84 -4.34 -13.81
C ARG A 97 1.57 -3.86 -13.11
N LEU A 98 1.00 -4.73 -12.31
CA LEU A 98 -0.20 -4.49 -11.53
C LEU A 98 0.08 -4.73 -10.06
N ALA A 99 -0.58 -4.00 -9.18
CA ALA A 99 -0.59 -4.26 -7.74
C ALA A 99 -2.01 -4.13 -7.20
N GLU A 100 -2.41 -5.11 -6.40
CA GLU A 100 -3.75 -5.12 -5.82
C GLU A 100 -3.72 -5.36 -4.31
N ALA A 101 -4.59 -4.67 -3.60
CA ALA A 101 -4.89 -4.99 -2.21
C ALA A 101 -5.78 -6.22 -2.16
N MET A 102 -5.30 -7.28 -1.51
CA MET A 102 -6.01 -8.56 -1.36
C MET A 102 -6.98 -8.54 -0.20
N CYS A 103 -6.57 -7.95 0.93
CA CYS A 103 -7.40 -7.74 2.10
C CYS A 103 -6.93 -6.51 2.89
N CYS A 104 -7.88 -5.97 3.63
CA CYS A 104 -7.64 -4.91 4.60
C CYS A 104 -8.69 -4.99 5.70
N THR A 105 -8.40 -4.41 6.85
CA THR A 105 -9.38 -4.26 7.91
C THR A 105 -10.46 -3.24 7.51
N GLY A 106 -11.71 -3.49 7.92
CA GLY A 106 -12.85 -2.66 7.50
C GLY A 106 -12.94 -1.28 8.17
N HIS A 107 -12.18 -1.04 9.24
CA HIS A 107 -12.15 0.22 9.97
C HIS A 107 -10.74 0.77 10.02
N HIS A 108 -10.59 2.03 9.65
CA HIS A 108 -9.30 2.70 9.62
C HIS A 108 -9.21 3.77 10.71
N ARG A 109 -8.24 3.63 11.59
CA ARG A 109 -7.93 4.62 12.64
C ARG A 109 -7.05 5.75 12.12
N HIS A 110 -6.31 5.50 11.04
CA HIS A 110 -5.43 6.50 10.47
C HIS A 110 -6.23 7.65 9.85
N HIS A 111 -5.89 8.88 10.19
CA HIS A 111 -6.65 10.06 9.75
C HIS A 111 -6.78 10.20 8.23
N ALA A 112 -5.76 9.77 7.48
CA ALA A 112 -5.79 9.81 6.02
C ALA A 112 -6.79 8.83 5.39
N LEU A 113 -7.23 7.81 6.14
CA LEU A 113 -8.09 6.73 5.66
C LEU A 113 -9.48 6.74 6.28
N LYS A 114 -9.79 7.69 7.17
CA LYS A 114 -11.08 7.73 7.88
C LYS A 114 -12.28 7.83 6.94
N ASP A 115 -12.08 8.48 5.80
CA ASP A 115 -13.13 8.66 4.81
C ASP A 115 -13.23 7.50 3.81
N CYS A 116 -12.35 6.51 3.91
CA CYS A 116 -12.38 5.32 3.08
C CYS A 116 -13.35 4.30 3.67
N VAL A 117 -14.65 4.52 3.42
CA VAL A 117 -15.69 3.59 3.84
C VAL A 117 -15.78 2.45 2.85
N THR A 118 -15.79 1.22 3.34
CA THR A 118 -16.07 0.05 2.51
C THR A 118 -17.57 0.02 2.23
N PRO A 119 -18.01 0.25 0.99
CA PRO A 119 -19.43 0.14 0.69
C PRO A 119 -19.89 -1.29 0.84
N ALA A 120 -21.03 -1.49 1.48
CA ALA A 120 -21.73 -2.76 1.41
C ALA A 120 -22.08 -3.01 -0.06
N GLY A 121 -21.55 -4.07 -0.67
CA GLY A 121 -21.76 -4.27 -2.08
C GLY A 121 -21.17 -5.57 -2.63
N ASN A 122 -21.22 -5.68 -3.94
CA ASN A 122 -20.69 -6.81 -4.67
C ASN A 122 -19.15 -6.88 -4.63
N GLU A 123 -18.60 -7.99 -5.09
CA GLU A 123 -17.14 -8.22 -5.09
C GLU A 123 -16.36 -7.12 -5.82
N LEU A 124 -16.87 -6.65 -6.96
CA LEU A 124 -16.23 -5.58 -7.72
C LEU A 124 -16.15 -4.28 -6.92
N GLY A 125 -17.22 -3.93 -6.23
CA GLY A 125 -17.27 -2.75 -5.36
C GLY A 125 -16.30 -2.85 -4.18
N LEU A 126 -16.17 -4.03 -3.58
CA LEU A 126 -15.23 -4.29 -2.49
C LEU A 126 -13.77 -4.18 -2.96
N ARG A 127 -13.46 -4.75 -4.12
CA ARG A 127 -12.12 -4.64 -4.72
C ARG A 127 -11.78 -3.20 -5.06
N TRP A 128 -12.73 -2.48 -5.62
CA TRP A 128 -12.57 -1.07 -5.94
C TRP A 128 -12.25 -0.25 -4.69
N ALA A 129 -13.03 -0.43 -3.63
CA ALA A 129 -12.83 0.28 -2.37
C ALA A 129 -11.47 -0.02 -1.74
N ARG A 130 -11.07 -1.30 -1.66
CA ARG A 130 -9.76 -1.69 -1.11
C ARG A 130 -8.61 -1.08 -1.90
N ASN A 131 -8.71 -1.08 -3.22
CA ASN A 131 -7.63 -0.61 -4.08
C ASN A 131 -7.57 0.92 -4.18
N THR A 132 -8.70 1.60 -4.08
CA THR A 132 -8.73 3.06 -3.92
C THR A 132 -8.06 3.46 -2.61
N MET A 133 -8.34 2.74 -1.54
CA MET A 133 -7.71 2.99 -0.25
C MET A 133 -6.20 2.75 -0.31
N LEU A 134 -5.75 1.64 -0.92
CA LEU A 134 -4.33 1.39 -1.13
C LEU A 134 -3.67 2.52 -1.93
N ASN A 135 -4.30 2.98 -2.99
CA ASN A 135 -3.78 4.06 -3.83
C ASN A 135 -3.55 5.35 -3.03
N LYS A 136 -4.55 5.77 -2.26
CA LYS A 136 -4.46 6.95 -1.37
C LYS A 136 -3.38 6.76 -0.31
N TRP A 137 -3.30 5.59 0.27
CA TRP A 137 -2.31 5.27 1.29
C TRP A 137 -0.88 5.34 0.75
N LEU A 138 -0.63 4.77 -0.43
CA LEU A 138 0.69 4.84 -1.06
C LEU A 138 1.08 6.29 -1.38
N GLU A 139 0.16 7.09 -1.88
CA GLU A 139 0.39 8.51 -2.10
C GLU A 139 0.77 9.23 -0.80
N TYR A 140 0.02 9.00 0.25
CA TYR A 140 0.28 9.56 1.58
C TYR A 140 1.67 9.18 2.11
N CYS A 141 2.03 7.91 2.02
CA CYS A 141 3.33 7.43 2.49
C CYS A 141 4.49 8.08 1.72
N VAL A 142 4.38 8.18 0.41
CA VAL A 142 5.41 8.82 -0.42
C VAL A 142 5.51 10.32 -0.10
N ASP A 143 4.39 11.01 0.06
CA ASP A 143 4.35 12.43 0.39
C ASP A 143 4.99 12.74 1.75
N LEU A 144 4.90 11.82 2.70
CA LEU A 144 5.53 11.94 4.01
C LEU A 144 7.00 11.51 4.06
N GLY A 145 7.56 11.11 2.92
CA GLY A 145 8.97 10.77 2.81
C GLY A 145 9.31 9.33 3.17
N HIS A 146 8.33 8.44 3.23
CA HIS A 146 8.61 7.02 3.40
C HIS A 146 9.36 6.47 2.21
N GLU A 147 10.39 5.69 2.49
CA GLU A 147 11.18 4.96 1.51
C GLU A 147 11.60 3.62 2.12
N LEU A 148 11.34 2.55 1.39
CA LEU A 148 11.66 1.18 1.79
C LEU A 148 12.71 0.57 0.86
N GLY A 149 13.67 1.38 0.38
CA GLY A 149 14.76 0.94 -0.47
C GLY A 149 15.80 0.09 0.28
N SER A 150 16.73 -0.49 -0.48
CA SER A 150 17.76 -1.41 0.03
C SER A 150 18.71 -0.80 1.06
N ASN A 151 18.81 0.51 1.11
CA ASN A 151 19.66 1.25 2.06
C ASN A 151 18.95 1.60 3.37
N THR A 152 17.69 1.25 3.50
CA THR A 152 16.97 1.46 4.75
C THR A 152 17.53 0.46 5.76
N GLU A 153 18.18 0.96 6.79
CA GLU A 153 18.75 0.12 7.85
C GLU A 153 17.68 -0.83 8.37
N ILE A 154 18.02 -2.10 8.37
CA ILE A 154 17.25 -3.09 9.10
C ILE A 154 17.42 -2.73 10.57
N HIS A 155 16.55 -1.92 11.11
CA HIS A 155 16.38 -1.87 12.55
C HIS A 155 15.89 -3.25 12.96
N ALA A 156 16.82 -4.13 13.25
CA ALA A 156 16.51 -5.33 13.97
C ALA A 156 15.82 -4.86 15.25
N LEU A 157 14.52 -5.07 15.32
CA LEU A 157 13.80 -4.97 16.56
C LEU A 157 14.38 -6.05 17.47
N SER A 158 15.40 -5.69 18.23
CA SER A 158 15.71 -6.42 19.45
C SER A 158 14.41 -6.42 20.26
N ALA A 159 13.89 -7.57 20.42
CA ALA A 159 12.67 -7.84 21.16
C ALA A 159 12.63 -7.13 22.52
#